data_2cdbddf1b1686cf655919a1abfd22d95
#
_entry.id   2cdbddf1b1686cf655919a1abfd22d95
#
_cell.length_a   1.000
_cell.length_b   1.000
_cell.length_c   1.000
_cell.angle_alpha   90.00
_cell.angle_beta   90.00
_cell.angle_gamma   90.00
#
_symmetry.space_group_name_H-M   'P 1'
#
loop_
_entity.id
_entity.type
_entity.pdbx_description
1 polymer ?
#
loop_
_entity_poly.entity_id
_entity_poly.type
_entity_poly.pdbx_seq_one_letter_code
_entity_poly.pdbx_strand_id
1 'polypeptide(L)'
;MSTERARVHLSAELHAQPTRARVVDGDLDAALSRRLQAAVASGVALGRSQDRDRAARALDLACEQLGKARENAPELIAKTAVELAVEITRTIVHVHIDSGRLGLEAMVRESLNASGVGRGACVVHLNSHDAAALADVKFRSGTRIEADDTVQRGDVHVSTPQGLLVREVDDTLRAVRERLLAEFAQ
;
A
#
# COMPACT_ATOMS: atom_id res chain seq x y z
N MET A 1 -12.65 45.02 -71.12
CA MET A 1 -12.21 44.40 -69.85
C MET A 1 -13.45 44.13 -69.04
N SER A 2 -13.87 42.88 -69.01
CA SER A 2 -15.10 42.46 -68.30
C SER A 2 -14.82 42.30 -66.80
N THR A 3 -15.50 43.05 -66.01
CA THR A 3 -15.54 42.84 -64.56
C THR A 3 -16.50 41.72 -64.22
N GLU A 4 -15.95 40.56 -63.90
CA GLU A 4 -16.67 39.41 -63.46
C GLU A 4 -17.21 39.67 -62.03
N ARG A 5 -18.52 39.77 -61.92
CA ARG A 5 -19.21 39.95 -60.63
C ARG A 5 -19.34 38.59 -59.94
N ALA A 6 -18.56 38.35 -58.89
CA ALA A 6 -18.69 37.20 -58.04
C ALA A 6 -20.07 37.16 -57.39
N ARG A 7 -20.87 36.14 -57.68
CA ARG A 7 -22.14 35.84 -56.99
C ARG A 7 -21.84 35.07 -55.74
N VAL A 8 -22.01 35.68 -54.59
CA VAL A 8 -21.98 34.95 -53.31
C VAL A 8 -23.36 34.32 -53.08
N HIS A 9 -23.40 32.99 -53.10
CA HIS A 9 -24.55 32.23 -52.67
C HIS A 9 -24.57 32.14 -51.14
N LEU A 10 -25.43 32.87 -50.49
CA LEU A 10 -25.75 32.72 -49.09
C LEU A 10 -26.89 31.70 -48.98
N SER A 11 -26.56 30.46 -48.67
CA SER A 11 -27.52 29.42 -48.28
C SER A 11 -27.70 29.48 -46.76
N ALA A 12 -28.44 30.43 -46.25
CA ALA A 12 -28.95 30.42 -44.92
C ALA A 12 -30.49 30.65 -45.03
N GLU A 13 -31.26 29.79 -44.43
CA GLU A 13 -32.71 29.97 -44.29
C GLU A 13 -32.97 31.19 -43.42
N LEU A 14 -33.13 32.33 -44.07
CA LEU A 14 -33.60 33.54 -43.47
C LEU A 14 -35.12 33.49 -43.37
N HIS A 15 -35.66 33.29 -42.19
CA HIS A 15 -37.11 33.27 -41.92
C HIS A 15 -37.77 34.65 -42.02
N ALA A 16 -37.02 35.69 -42.38
CA ALA A 16 -37.56 37.02 -42.71
C ALA A 16 -37.00 37.49 -44.04
N GLN A 17 -37.88 37.78 -44.97
CA GLN A 17 -37.52 38.41 -46.26
C GLN A 17 -37.07 39.85 -46.00
N PRO A 18 -35.83 40.25 -46.37
CA PRO A 18 -35.42 41.63 -46.26
C PRO A 18 -36.21 42.51 -47.26
N THR A 19 -36.95 43.47 -46.75
CA THR A 19 -37.78 44.41 -47.54
C THR A 19 -36.95 45.39 -48.36
N ARG A 20 -35.70 45.62 -48.07
CA ARG A 20 -34.76 46.41 -48.88
C ARG A 20 -33.31 46.03 -48.59
N ALA A 21 -32.55 45.72 -49.61
CA ALA A 21 -31.09 45.62 -49.53
C ALA A 21 -30.48 46.86 -50.22
N ARG A 22 -29.73 47.66 -49.50
CA ARG A 22 -28.93 48.75 -50.05
C ARG A 22 -27.46 48.38 -49.96
N VAL A 23 -26.82 48.20 -51.11
CA VAL A 23 -25.36 48.06 -51.15
C VAL A 23 -24.75 49.43 -50.99
N VAL A 24 -24.03 49.68 -49.94
CA VAL A 24 -23.23 50.90 -49.72
C VAL A 24 -21.81 50.52 -50.04
N ASP A 25 -21.30 50.94 -51.18
CA ASP A 25 -19.89 50.85 -51.55
C ASP A 25 -19.07 51.68 -50.57
N GLY A 26 -18.22 51.06 -49.87
CA GLY A 26 -17.19 51.74 -49.06
C GLY A 26 -16.88 51.18 -47.69
N ASP A 27 -17.65 50.27 -47.11
CA ASP A 27 -17.43 49.87 -45.71
C ASP A 27 -17.42 48.35 -45.48
N LEU A 28 -17.35 47.56 -46.56
CA LEU A 28 -17.37 46.09 -46.42
C LEU A 28 -16.12 45.57 -45.75
N ASP A 29 -14.95 46.11 -46.11
CA ASP A 29 -13.68 45.69 -45.52
C ASP A 29 -13.58 46.10 -44.03
N ALA A 30 -14.09 47.28 -43.67
CA ALA A 30 -14.17 47.71 -42.29
C ALA A 30 -15.16 46.85 -41.49
N ALA A 31 -16.28 46.45 -42.08
CA ALA A 31 -17.27 45.58 -41.44
C ALA A 31 -16.74 44.15 -41.25
N LEU A 32 -16.04 43.64 -42.26
CA LEU A 32 -15.34 42.31 -42.14
C LEU A 32 -14.26 42.34 -41.10
N SER A 33 -13.44 43.39 -41.09
CA SER A 33 -12.37 43.52 -40.09
C SER A 33 -12.92 43.60 -38.66
N ARG A 34 -14.02 44.36 -38.44
CA ARG A 34 -14.69 44.41 -37.13
C ARG A 34 -15.25 43.05 -36.71
N ARG A 35 -15.88 42.29 -37.64
CA ARG A 35 -16.39 40.95 -37.37
C ARG A 35 -15.26 39.96 -37.06
N LEU A 36 -14.16 40.04 -37.76
CA LEU A 36 -12.98 39.17 -37.52
C LEU A 36 -12.41 39.50 -36.13
N GLN A 37 -12.21 40.78 -35.80
CA GLN A 37 -11.72 41.17 -34.47
C GLN A 37 -12.68 40.72 -33.35
N ALA A 38 -13.98 40.85 -33.53
CA ALA A 38 -14.96 40.38 -32.56
C ALA A 38 -14.94 38.85 -32.40
N ALA A 39 -14.81 38.13 -33.51
CA ALA A 39 -14.68 36.65 -33.50
C ALA A 39 -13.39 36.18 -32.79
N VAL A 40 -12.26 36.84 -33.07
CA VAL A 40 -10.99 36.57 -32.36
C VAL A 40 -11.10 36.88 -30.86
N ALA A 41 -11.66 38.05 -30.50
CA ALA A 41 -11.84 38.43 -29.10
C ALA A 41 -12.73 37.41 -28.34
N SER A 42 -13.85 37.00 -28.96
CA SER A 42 -14.73 36.01 -28.34
C SER A 42 -14.08 34.63 -28.28
N GLY A 43 -13.31 34.21 -29.28
CA GLY A 43 -12.53 32.96 -29.27
C GLY A 43 -11.48 32.95 -28.16
N VAL A 44 -10.74 34.04 -27.99
CA VAL A 44 -9.76 34.19 -26.89
C VAL A 44 -10.45 34.17 -25.52
N ALA A 45 -11.57 34.86 -25.37
CA ALA A 45 -12.32 34.83 -24.11
C ALA A 45 -12.85 33.45 -23.77
N LEU A 46 -13.39 32.74 -24.75
CA LEU A 46 -13.84 31.34 -24.59
C LEU A 46 -12.67 30.40 -24.27
N GLY A 47 -11.54 30.54 -24.96
CA GLY A 47 -10.33 29.72 -24.67
C GLY A 47 -9.83 29.91 -23.24
N ARG A 48 -9.76 31.19 -22.78
CA ARG A 48 -9.36 31.52 -21.40
C ARG A 48 -10.34 30.96 -20.36
N SER A 49 -11.63 30.99 -20.65
CA SER A 49 -12.65 30.40 -19.76
C SER A 49 -12.46 28.87 -19.68
N GLN A 50 -12.33 28.21 -20.82
CA GLN A 50 -12.11 26.75 -20.87
C GLN A 50 -10.82 26.32 -20.16
N ASP A 51 -9.74 27.10 -20.30
CA ASP A 51 -8.47 26.81 -19.63
C ASP A 51 -8.58 26.99 -18.11
N ARG A 52 -9.32 28.01 -17.66
CA ARG A 52 -9.61 28.18 -16.22
C ARG A 52 -10.43 27.04 -15.67
N ASP A 53 -11.46 26.60 -16.40
CA ASP A 53 -12.31 25.48 -15.98
C ASP A 53 -11.54 24.15 -15.95
N ARG A 54 -10.59 23.96 -16.88
CA ARG A 54 -9.69 22.80 -16.86
C ARG A 54 -8.73 22.85 -15.69
N ALA A 55 -8.13 24.02 -15.44
CA ALA A 55 -7.21 24.19 -14.32
C ALA A 55 -7.92 24.00 -12.96
N ALA A 56 -9.14 24.55 -12.82
CA ALA A 56 -9.96 24.35 -11.62
C ALA A 56 -10.25 22.86 -11.37
N ARG A 57 -10.73 22.16 -12.40
CA ARG A 57 -10.98 20.69 -12.28
C ARG A 57 -9.74 19.89 -11.97
N ALA A 58 -8.60 20.24 -12.57
CA ALA A 58 -7.32 19.58 -12.26
C ALA A 58 -6.88 19.82 -10.82
N LEU A 59 -7.09 21.05 -10.31
CA LEU A 59 -6.79 21.39 -8.92
C LEU A 59 -7.70 20.65 -7.94
N ASP A 60 -9.01 20.60 -8.22
CA ASP A 60 -9.97 19.88 -7.40
C ASP A 60 -9.60 18.38 -7.30
N LEU A 61 -9.26 17.76 -8.45
CA LEU A 61 -8.81 16.37 -8.48
C LEU A 61 -7.52 16.16 -7.68
N ALA A 62 -6.55 17.09 -7.82
CA ALA A 62 -5.30 17.01 -7.07
C ALA A 62 -5.53 17.17 -5.55
N CYS A 63 -6.42 18.07 -5.14
CA CYS A 63 -6.82 18.24 -3.74
C CYS A 63 -7.50 16.98 -3.18
N GLU A 64 -8.39 16.35 -3.96
CA GLU A 64 -9.03 15.09 -3.57
C GLU A 64 -8.01 13.96 -3.41
N GLN A 65 -7.09 13.82 -4.37
CA GLN A 65 -6.01 12.82 -4.29
C GLN A 65 -5.10 13.05 -3.09
N LEU A 66 -4.74 14.30 -2.82
CA LEU A 66 -3.92 14.64 -1.66
C LEU A 66 -4.66 14.36 -0.35
N GLY A 67 -5.96 14.64 -0.28
CA GLY A 67 -6.81 14.30 0.86
C GLY A 67 -6.79 12.80 1.15
N LYS A 68 -7.05 11.97 0.14
CA LYS A 68 -6.99 10.50 0.24
C LYS A 68 -5.60 9.99 0.65
N ALA A 69 -4.55 10.56 0.06
CA ALA A 69 -3.17 10.18 0.42
C ALA A 69 -2.85 10.53 1.89
N ARG A 70 -3.32 11.68 2.37
CA ARG A 70 -3.15 12.10 3.76
C ARG A 70 -3.92 11.22 4.74
N GLU A 71 -5.15 10.82 4.38
CA GLU A 71 -5.97 9.92 5.20
C GLU A 71 -5.34 8.53 5.32
N ASN A 72 -4.75 8.01 4.24
CA ASN A 72 -4.13 6.68 4.21
C ASN A 72 -2.68 6.66 4.78
N ALA A 73 -2.03 7.82 4.89
CA ALA A 73 -0.64 7.90 5.33
C ALA A 73 -0.40 7.31 6.75
N PRO A 74 -1.25 7.55 7.78
CA PRO A 74 -1.03 6.98 9.11
C PRO A 74 -1.04 5.45 9.10
N GLU A 75 -1.97 4.82 8.39
CA GLU A 75 -2.06 3.36 8.28
C GLU A 75 -0.82 2.77 7.59
N LEU A 76 -0.38 3.39 6.49
CA LEU A 76 0.82 2.96 5.78
C LEU A 76 2.08 3.09 6.65
N ILE A 77 2.20 4.19 7.40
CA ILE A 77 3.33 4.41 8.33
C ILE A 77 3.29 3.39 9.45
N ALA A 78 2.13 3.14 10.06
CA ALA A 78 1.97 2.15 11.13
C ALA A 78 2.36 0.75 10.65
N LYS A 79 1.87 0.33 9.48
CA LYS A 79 2.24 -0.95 8.87
C LYS A 79 3.74 -1.08 8.65
N THR A 80 4.37 -0.07 8.06
CA THR A 80 5.81 -0.08 7.81
C THR A 80 6.62 -0.10 9.11
N ALA A 81 6.16 0.63 10.13
CA ALA A 81 6.80 0.64 11.44
C ALA A 81 6.73 -0.72 12.14
N VAL A 82 5.59 -1.41 12.06
CA VAL A 82 5.44 -2.78 12.60
C VAL A 82 6.37 -3.75 11.86
N GLU A 83 6.41 -3.70 10.53
CA GLU A 83 7.28 -4.55 9.74
C GLU A 83 8.76 -4.35 10.10
N LEU A 84 9.18 -3.09 10.23
CA LEU A 84 10.55 -2.76 10.65
C LEU A 84 10.84 -3.23 12.08
N ALA A 85 9.92 -3.02 13.02
CA ALA A 85 10.08 -3.44 14.41
C ALA A 85 10.22 -4.96 14.53
N VAL A 86 9.42 -5.73 13.79
CA VAL A 86 9.50 -7.20 13.78
C VAL A 86 10.82 -7.66 13.18
N GLU A 87 11.30 -7.03 12.11
CA GLU A 87 12.57 -7.38 11.47
C GLU A 87 13.79 -7.08 12.38
N ILE A 88 13.76 -5.94 13.07
CA ILE A 88 14.77 -5.61 14.09
C ILE A 88 14.72 -6.65 15.21
N THR A 89 13.53 -7.00 15.69
CA THR A 89 13.36 -7.99 16.76
C THR A 89 13.87 -9.35 16.32
N ARG A 90 13.56 -9.79 15.09
CA ARG A 90 14.10 -11.02 14.50
C ARG A 90 15.62 -11.04 14.56
N THR A 91 16.25 -9.98 14.06
CA THR A 91 17.71 -9.85 14.07
C THR A 91 18.30 -9.95 15.47
N ILE A 92 17.70 -9.25 16.45
CA ILE A 92 18.14 -9.30 17.85
C ILE A 92 17.99 -10.71 18.42
N VAL A 93 16.85 -11.37 18.20
CA VAL A 93 16.58 -12.72 18.71
C VAL A 93 17.59 -13.72 18.13
N HIS A 94 17.86 -13.68 16.81
CA HIS A 94 18.87 -14.55 16.21
C HIS A 94 20.27 -14.32 16.78
N VAL A 95 20.69 -13.07 16.99
CA VAL A 95 21.97 -12.77 17.65
C VAL A 95 22.01 -13.34 19.09
N HIS A 96 20.91 -13.29 19.82
CA HIS A 96 20.82 -13.87 21.17
C HIS A 96 20.86 -15.40 21.14
N ILE A 97 20.20 -16.03 20.16
CA ILE A 97 20.28 -17.49 19.92
C ILE A 97 21.73 -17.88 19.66
N ASP A 98 22.39 -17.21 18.71
CA ASP A 98 23.76 -17.51 18.32
C ASP A 98 24.77 -17.31 19.44
N SER A 99 24.53 -16.33 20.30
CA SER A 99 25.37 -16.07 21.46
C SER A 99 25.06 -16.95 22.69
N GLY A 100 24.09 -17.84 22.60
CA GLY A 100 23.62 -18.70 23.71
C GLY A 100 22.96 -17.95 24.86
N ARG A 101 22.53 -16.69 24.62
CA ARG A 101 21.89 -15.84 25.64
C ARG A 101 20.37 -15.97 25.66
N LEU A 102 19.80 -16.70 24.70
CA LEU A 102 18.38 -17.00 24.72
C LEU A 102 18.07 -17.88 25.92
N GLY A 103 17.02 -17.54 26.68
CA GLY A 103 16.58 -18.36 27.82
C GLY A 103 15.96 -19.69 27.40
N LEU A 104 16.72 -20.52 26.70
CA LEU A 104 16.27 -21.77 26.08
C LEU A 104 15.66 -22.74 27.10
N GLU A 105 16.23 -22.82 28.31
CA GLU A 105 15.66 -23.61 29.41
C GLU A 105 14.21 -23.18 29.73
N ALA A 106 13.98 -21.86 29.82
CA ALA A 106 12.65 -21.33 30.10
C ALA A 106 11.67 -21.65 28.96
N MET A 107 12.12 -21.56 27.72
CA MET A 107 11.31 -21.89 26.54
C MET A 107 10.92 -23.37 26.51
N VAL A 108 11.86 -24.28 26.81
CA VAL A 108 11.58 -25.71 26.90
C VAL A 108 10.60 -25.98 28.03
N ARG A 109 10.79 -25.40 29.23
CA ARG A 109 9.85 -25.56 30.36
C ARG A 109 8.46 -25.06 30.03
N GLU A 110 8.35 -23.92 29.37
CA GLU A 110 7.07 -23.36 28.92
C GLU A 110 6.39 -24.26 27.87
N SER A 111 7.13 -24.77 26.89
CA SER A 111 6.63 -25.69 25.87
C SER A 111 6.16 -27.00 26.49
N LEU A 112 6.92 -27.53 27.46
CA LEU A 112 6.51 -28.69 28.24
C LEU A 112 5.22 -28.47 29.03
N ASN A 113 5.02 -27.29 29.60
CA ASN A 113 3.78 -26.94 30.29
C ASN A 113 2.60 -26.79 29.32
N ALA A 114 2.85 -26.18 28.16
CA ALA A 114 1.84 -26.00 27.12
C ALA A 114 1.42 -27.35 26.48
N SER A 115 2.31 -28.33 26.45
CA SER A 115 2.02 -29.66 25.87
C SER A 115 0.91 -30.44 26.58
N GLY A 116 0.51 -30.05 27.79
CA GLY A 116 -0.56 -30.68 28.55
C GLY A 116 -0.28 -32.09 29.08
N VAL A 117 0.91 -32.65 28.81
CA VAL A 117 1.23 -34.07 29.09
C VAL A 117 1.46 -34.36 30.59
N GLY A 118 1.47 -33.32 31.44
CA GLY A 118 1.66 -33.51 32.89
C GLY A 118 2.99 -34.21 33.20
N ARG A 119 2.94 -35.44 33.79
CA ARG A 119 4.10 -36.29 34.12
C ARG A 119 4.35 -37.38 33.07
N GLY A 120 3.61 -37.36 31.96
CA GLY A 120 3.76 -38.36 30.88
C GLY A 120 5.12 -38.27 30.16
N ALA A 121 5.45 -39.37 29.45
CA ALA A 121 6.66 -39.41 28.63
C ALA A 121 6.54 -38.41 27.46
N CYS A 122 7.60 -37.64 27.23
CA CYS A 122 7.71 -36.71 26.10
C CYS A 122 9.16 -36.64 25.63
N VAL A 123 9.33 -36.37 24.34
CA VAL A 123 10.63 -36.12 23.73
C VAL A 123 10.70 -34.70 23.25
N VAL A 124 11.72 -33.97 23.64
CA VAL A 124 12.01 -32.63 23.19
C VAL A 124 13.12 -32.67 22.16
N HIS A 125 12.79 -32.36 20.91
CA HIS A 125 13.74 -32.24 19.83
C HIS A 125 14.27 -30.82 19.74
N LEU A 126 15.56 -30.66 19.76
CA LEU A 126 16.29 -29.41 19.70
C LEU A 126 17.44 -29.51 18.74
N ASN A 127 17.88 -28.39 18.19
CA ASN A 127 19.12 -28.30 17.48
C ASN A 127 20.28 -28.90 18.31
N SER A 128 21.24 -29.55 17.67
CA SER A 128 22.35 -30.20 18.37
C SER A 128 23.14 -29.27 19.31
N HIS A 129 23.34 -27.99 18.91
CA HIS A 129 23.99 -27.00 19.76
C HIS A 129 23.16 -26.68 21.01
N ASP A 130 21.85 -26.54 20.84
CA ASP A 130 20.91 -26.20 21.90
C ASP A 130 20.70 -27.39 22.86
N ALA A 131 20.64 -28.60 22.34
CA ALA A 131 20.60 -29.81 23.13
C ALA A 131 21.86 -29.98 24.00
N ALA A 132 23.04 -29.69 23.45
CA ALA A 132 24.30 -29.72 24.20
C ALA A 132 24.31 -28.64 25.31
N ALA A 133 23.78 -27.46 25.07
CA ALA A 133 23.69 -26.40 26.08
C ALA A 133 22.75 -26.74 27.25
N LEU A 134 21.80 -27.65 27.05
CA LEU A 134 20.86 -28.13 28.08
C LEU A 134 21.20 -29.50 28.66
N ALA A 135 22.35 -30.09 28.34
CA ALA A 135 22.74 -31.44 28.75
C ALA A 135 22.71 -31.64 30.28
N ASP A 136 23.11 -30.62 31.05
CA ASP A 136 23.15 -30.66 32.51
C ASP A 136 21.84 -30.18 33.17
N VAL A 137 20.86 -29.72 32.39
CA VAL A 137 19.60 -29.19 32.92
C VAL A 137 18.63 -30.30 33.20
N LYS A 138 18.14 -30.38 34.43
CA LYS A 138 17.14 -31.36 34.84
C LYS A 138 15.73 -30.82 34.52
N PHE A 139 15.04 -31.54 33.68
CA PHE A 139 13.64 -31.31 33.38
C PHE A 139 12.72 -32.23 34.22
N ARG A 140 11.43 -32.09 34.03
CA ARG A 140 10.46 -32.98 34.72
C ARG A 140 10.67 -34.47 34.38
N SER A 141 10.25 -35.31 35.29
CA SER A 141 10.29 -36.76 35.08
C SER A 141 9.57 -37.20 33.79
N GLY A 142 10.18 -38.05 33.00
CA GLY A 142 9.62 -38.51 31.73
C GLY A 142 10.01 -37.67 30.51
N THR A 143 10.74 -36.55 30.69
CA THR A 143 11.24 -35.74 29.58
C THR A 143 12.60 -36.29 29.10
N ARG A 144 12.72 -36.48 27.82
CA ARG A 144 13.98 -36.85 27.12
C ARG A 144 14.30 -35.75 26.11
N ILE A 145 15.55 -35.29 26.07
CA ILE A 145 16.03 -34.37 25.05
C ILE A 145 16.72 -35.20 23.96
N GLU A 146 16.38 -34.91 22.72
CA GLU A 146 17.03 -35.48 21.54
C GLU A 146 17.54 -34.36 20.64
N ALA A 147 18.80 -34.51 20.21
CA ALA A 147 19.40 -33.63 19.23
C ALA A 147 18.86 -33.95 17.83
N ASP A 148 18.38 -32.92 17.13
CA ASP A 148 17.82 -33.00 15.78
C ASP A 148 18.28 -31.81 14.96
N ASP A 149 19.19 -32.02 14.01
CA ASP A 149 19.73 -30.96 13.18
C ASP A 149 18.73 -30.41 12.14
N THR A 150 17.57 -31.03 12.01
CA THR A 150 16.46 -30.49 11.20
C THR A 150 15.72 -29.39 11.93
N VAL A 151 15.82 -29.29 13.26
CA VAL A 151 15.27 -28.23 14.09
C VAL A 151 16.25 -27.06 14.08
N GLN A 152 15.74 -25.84 13.83
CA GLN A 152 16.58 -24.65 13.82
C GLN A 152 16.99 -24.29 15.25
N ARG A 153 18.08 -23.53 15.38
CA ARG A 153 18.51 -23.03 16.68
C ARG A 153 17.47 -22.09 17.29
N GLY A 154 17.16 -22.31 18.56
CA GLY A 154 16.12 -21.57 19.28
C GLY A 154 14.71 -22.13 19.14
N ASP A 155 14.48 -23.09 18.23
CA ASP A 155 13.19 -23.75 18.09
C ASP A 155 13.07 -24.95 19.02
N VAL A 156 11.84 -25.27 19.42
CA VAL A 156 11.53 -26.35 20.36
C VAL A 156 10.39 -27.18 19.82
N HIS A 157 10.63 -28.45 19.55
CA HIS A 157 9.60 -29.41 19.15
C HIS A 157 9.39 -30.43 20.27
N VAL A 158 8.17 -30.58 20.75
CA VAL A 158 7.83 -31.50 21.83
C VAL A 158 6.92 -32.61 21.30
N SER A 159 7.46 -33.81 21.17
CA SER A 159 6.70 -35.02 20.81
C SER A 159 6.09 -35.66 22.06
N THR A 160 4.79 -35.92 21.98
CA THR A 160 4.00 -36.54 23.05
C THR A 160 3.12 -37.63 22.48
N PRO A 161 2.62 -38.58 23.28
CA PRO A 161 1.65 -39.57 22.79
C PRO A 161 0.36 -38.97 22.19
N GLN A 162 0.05 -37.70 22.52
CA GLN A 162 -1.14 -36.97 22.03
C GLN A 162 -0.89 -36.18 20.76
N GLY A 163 0.38 -35.94 20.41
CA GLY A 163 0.76 -35.17 19.22
C GLY A 163 2.09 -34.45 19.35
N LEU A 164 2.38 -33.63 18.38
CA LEU A 164 3.57 -32.81 18.29
C LEU A 164 3.22 -31.36 18.56
N LEU A 165 3.89 -30.75 19.54
CA LEU A 165 3.86 -29.30 19.76
C LEU A 165 5.12 -28.71 19.13
N VAL A 166 4.94 -27.82 18.19
CA VAL A 166 6.01 -27.10 17.50
C VAL A 166 6.00 -25.65 17.97
N ARG A 167 7.15 -25.17 18.39
CA ARG A 167 7.38 -23.77 18.73
C ARG A 167 8.59 -23.27 17.97
N GLU A 168 8.31 -22.49 16.95
CA GLU A 168 9.31 -21.84 16.12
C GLU A 168 9.38 -20.35 16.45
N VAL A 169 10.58 -19.82 16.49
CA VAL A 169 10.83 -18.40 16.77
C VAL A 169 10.20 -17.53 15.68
N ASP A 170 10.38 -17.92 14.43
CA ASP A 170 9.84 -17.17 13.29
C ASP A 170 8.30 -17.18 13.23
N ASP A 171 7.68 -18.29 13.61
CA ASP A 171 6.22 -18.36 13.70
C ASP A 171 5.67 -17.47 14.83
N THR A 172 6.39 -17.44 15.96
CA THR A 172 6.05 -16.55 17.07
C THR A 172 6.13 -15.08 16.63
N LEU A 173 7.18 -14.69 15.91
CA LEU A 173 7.35 -13.33 15.40
C LEU A 173 6.27 -13.00 14.35
N ARG A 174 5.90 -13.96 13.51
CA ARG A 174 4.81 -13.81 12.54
C ARG A 174 3.47 -13.57 13.23
N ALA A 175 3.15 -14.34 14.26
CA ALA A 175 1.93 -14.17 15.04
C ALA A 175 1.88 -12.80 15.74
N VAL A 176 3.00 -12.33 16.30
CA VAL A 176 3.11 -10.99 16.88
C VAL A 176 2.87 -9.90 15.82
N ARG A 177 3.49 -10.04 14.63
CA ARG A 177 3.28 -9.11 13.51
C ARG A 177 1.81 -9.03 13.11
N GLU A 178 1.16 -10.18 12.92
CA GLU A 178 -0.26 -10.24 12.51
C GLU A 178 -1.16 -9.59 13.56
N ARG A 179 -0.90 -9.84 14.84
CA ARG A 179 -1.65 -9.24 15.94
C ARG A 179 -1.49 -7.71 15.98
N LEU A 180 -0.27 -7.21 15.87
CA LEU A 180 0.00 -5.77 15.84
C LEU A 180 -0.67 -5.10 14.63
N LEU A 181 -0.60 -5.70 13.44
CA LEU A 181 -1.26 -5.17 12.25
C LEU A 181 -2.79 -5.15 12.39
N ALA A 182 -3.38 -6.15 13.06
CA ALA A 182 -4.81 -6.20 13.30
C ALA A 182 -5.29 -5.10 14.27
N GLU A 183 -4.44 -4.67 15.23
CA GLU A 183 -4.75 -3.56 16.14
C GLU A 183 -4.80 -2.19 15.43
N PHE A 184 -4.02 -2.02 14.35
CA PHE A 184 -4.01 -0.77 13.55
C PHE A 184 -5.10 -0.73 12.46
N ALA A 185 -5.76 -1.86 12.19
CA ALA A 185 -6.84 -1.94 11.19
C ALA A 185 -8.24 -1.64 11.78
N GLN A 186 -8.35 -1.35 13.07
CA GLN A 186 -9.58 -0.99 13.77
C GLN A 186 -9.74 0.53 13.85
#